data_42d70ab65f14ae89fba909fbf5f342e1
#
_entry.id   42d70ab65f14ae89fba909fbf5f342e1
#
_cell.length_a   1.000
_cell.length_b   1.000
_cell.length_c   1.000
_cell.angle_alpha   90.00
_cell.angle_beta   90.00
_cell.angle_gamma   90.00
#
_symmetry.space_group_name_H-M   'P 1'
#
loop_
_entity.id
_entity.type
_entity.pdbx_description
1 polymer ?
#
loop_
_entity_poly.entity_id
_entity_poly.type
_entity_poly.pdbx_seq_one_letter_code
_entity_poly.pdbx_strand_id
1 'polypeptide(L)'
;HHIEIVKLKQKYPQGGEKQLIDAVVERQVPAPPAIPVKVGAIVQNVGTAFAVYQAVMKHKPLFERYVTVTGKKLQKQGNFLVRMGTPMSQLIEACGGMPAGVNKLLAGGPMMGKALTTTEVPICKGTNSVTVLSGKEARRAEAQPCIRCAKCVSVCPMGLEPFLLSVTSCMECGCCMFTCPAHRPLLDQIRIGKSMVMGIIKARNANQKK
;
A
#
# COMPACT_ATOMS: atom_id res chain seq x y z
N HIS A 1 -4.51 11.36 -30.45
CA HIS A 1 -4.85 10.57 -29.25
C HIS A 1 -5.70 11.43 -28.34
N HIS A 2 -6.85 10.92 -27.91
CA HIS A 2 -7.76 11.61 -27.01
C HIS A 2 -7.30 11.32 -25.55
N ILE A 3 -7.03 12.38 -24.79
CA ILE A 3 -6.71 12.29 -23.37
C ILE A 3 -7.84 12.97 -22.62
N GLU A 4 -8.49 12.23 -21.73
CA GLU A 4 -9.53 12.75 -20.85
C GLU A 4 -8.96 12.93 -19.44
N ILE A 5 -9.34 14.04 -18.80
CA ILE A 5 -8.96 14.34 -17.40
C ILE A 5 -10.21 14.17 -16.54
N VAL A 6 -10.21 13.13 -15.68
CA VAL A 6 -11.29 12.84 -14.75
C VAL A 6 -10.93 13.32 -13.35
N LYS A 7 -11.72 14.26 -12.81
CA LYS A 7 -11.53 14.79 -11.47
C LYS A 7 -12.28 13.91 -10.46
N LEU A 8 -11.54 13.32 -9.53
CA LEU A 8 -12.09 12.46 -8.47
C LEU A 8 -12.07 13.15 -7.11
N LYS A 9 -12.97 12.73 -6.21
CA LYS A 9 -12.96 13.17 -4.80
C LYS A 9 -11.72 12.60 -4.10
N GLN A 10 -11.06 13.42 -3.27
CA GLN A 10 -9.97 12.96 -2.42
C GLN A 10 -10.52 12.05 -1.31
N LYS A 11 -10.42 10.75 -1.49
CA LYS A 11 -10.96 9.73 -0.58
C LYS A 11 -10.04 8.50 -0.57
N TYR A 12 -9.65 8.04 0.62
CA TYR A 12 -8.91 6.79 0.75
C TYR A 12 -9.89 5.59 0.76
N PRO A 13 -9.62 4.49 0.06
CA PRO A 13 -8.47 4.16 -0.79
C PRO A 13 -8.71 4.31 -2.29
N GLN A 14 -9.31 5.39 -2.76
CA GLN A 14 -9.69 5.62 -4.16
C GLN A 14 -8.55 5.47 -5.18
N GLY A 15 -7.28 5.67 -4.75
CA GLY A 15 -6.10 5.41 -5.57
C GLY A 15 -5.80 3.92 -5.81
N GLY A 16 -6.55 3.01 -5.19
CA GLY A 16 -6.43 1.57 -5.46
C GLY A 16 -6.91 1.23 -6.87
N GLU A 17 -6.21 0.29 -7.53
CA GLU A 17 -6.46 -0.06 -8.93
C GLU A 17 -7.94 -0.37 -9.23
N LYS A 18 -8.58 -1.24 -8.44
CA LYS A 18 -9.98 -1.63 -8.65
C LYS A 18 -10.96 -0.48 -8.39
N GLN A 19 -10.69 0.34 -7.37
CA GLN A 19 -11.50 1.51 -7.03
C GLN A 19 -11.40 2.61 -8.08
N LEU A 20 -10.21 2.79 -8.68
CA LEU A 20 -10.04 3.71 -9.80
C LEU A 20 -10.84 3.27 -11.03
N ILE A 21 -10.79 1.99 -11.36
CA ILE A 21 -11.55 1.44 -12.50
C ILE A 21 -13.05 1.62 -12.29
N ASP A 22 -13.54 1.30 -11.10
CA ASP A 22 -14.96 1.48 -10.76
C ASP A 22 -15.39 2.96 -10.85
N ALA A 23 -14.56 3.87 -10.33
CA ALA A 23 -14.86 5.30 -10.30
C ALA A 23 -14.73 6.02 -11.65
N VAL A 24 -13.88 5.55 -12.56
CA VAL A 24 -13.59 6.23 -13.83
C VAL A 24 -14.25 5.54 -15.02
N VAL A 25 -14.25 4.22 -15.02
CA VAL A 25 -14.72 3.40 -16.14
C VAL A 25 -16.11 2.83 -15.88
N GLU A 26 -16.61 2.97 -14.63
CA GLU A 26 -17.91 2.45 -14.17
C GLU A 26 -18.06 0.94 -14.38
N ARG A 27 -16.94 0.20 -14.24
CA ARG A 27 -16.88 -1.25 -14.39
C ARG A 27 -16.24 -1.90 -13.17
N GLN A 28 -16.82 -2.98 -12.69
CA GLN A 28 -16.28 -3.73 -11.57
C GLN A 28 -15.38 -4.86 -12.05
N VAL A 29 -14.14 -4.86 -11.55
CA VAL A 29 -13.22 -5.97 -11.79
C VAL A 29 -13.69 -7.19 -11.00
N PRO A 30 -13.95 -8.34 -11.64
CA PRO A 30 -14.43 -9.53 -10.96
C PRO A 30 -13.49 -10.04 -9.87
N ALA A 31 -13.99 -10.94 -9.03
CA ALA A 31 -13.17 -11.59 -7.99
C ALA A 31 -11.96 -12.33 -8.60
N PRO A 32 -10.86 -12.49 -7.85
CA PRO A 32 -9.71 -13.25 -8.30
C PRO A 32 -10.12 -14.68 -8.81
N PRO A 33 -9.49 -15.16 -9.88
CA PRO A 33 -8.23 -14.69 -10.50
C PRO A 33 -8.37 -13.57 -11.54
N ALA A 34 -9.51 -12.87 -11.62
CA ALA A 34 -9.70 -11.81 -12.61
C ALA A 34 -8.76 -10.61 -12.36
N ILE A 35 -8.28 -10.04 -13.47
CA ILE A 35 -7.41 -8.87 -13.52
C ILE A 35 -8.08 -7.73 -14.30
N PRO A 36 -7.66 -6.47 -14.11
CA PRO A 36 -8.26 -5.30 -14.75
C PRO A 36 -8.45 -5.37 -16.26
N VAL A 37 -7.54 -6.04 -16.97
CA VAL A 37 -7.65 -6.23 -18.44
C VAL A 37 -8.96 -6.89 -18.84
N LYS A 38 -9.58 -7.72 -18.00
CA LYS A 38 -10.89 -8.34 -18.28
C LYS A 38 -12.03 -7.33 -18.44
N VAL A 39 -11.88 -6.15 -17.87
CA VAL A 39 -12.85 -5.04 -18.04
C VAL A 39 -12.35 -3.97 -19.00
N GLY A 40 -11.28 -4.27 -19.75
CA GLY A 40 -10.71 -3.38 -20.76
C GLY A 40 -9.91 -2.21 -20.18
N ALA A 41 -9.40 -2.33 -18.96
CA ALA A 41 -8.68 -1.27 -18.28
C ALA A 41 -7.27 -1.72 -17.84
N ILE A 42 -6.32 -0.78 -17.88
CA ILE A 42 -4.97 -0.92 -17.31
C ILE A 42 -4.72 0.31 -16.44
N VAL A 43 -4.34 0.11 -15.19
CA VAL A 43 -4.02 1.19 -14.27
C VAL A 43 -2.52 1.27 -14.09
N GLN A 44 -1.97 2.46 -14.28
CA GLN A 44 -0.55 2.74 -14.09
C GLN A 44 -0.34 3.89 -13.10
N ASN A 45 0.63 3.72 -12.21
CA ASN A 45 1.08 4.81 -11.37
C ASN A 45 1.76 5.88 -12.22
N VAL A 46 1.54 7.16 -11.91
CA VAL A 46 2.12 8.29 -12.66
C VAL A 46 3.65 8.23 -12.72
N GLY A 47 4.33 7.79 -11.66
CA GLY A 47 5.78 7.59 -11.65
C GLY A 47 6.22 6.48 -12.61
N THR A 48 5.41 5.42 -12.75
CA THR A 48 5.66 4.34 -13.73
C THR A 48 5.45 4.84 -15.15
N ALA A 49 4.37 5.58 -15.42
CA ALA A 49 4.12 6.16 -16.74
C ALA A 49 5.25 7.12 -17.15
N PHE A 50 5.72 7.94 -16.22
CA PHE A 50 6.86 8.84 -16.46
C PHE A 50 8.16 8.06 -16.72
N ALA A 51 8.42 6.99 -15.98
CA ALA A 51 9.59 6.14 -16.20
C ALA A 51 9.56 5.44 -17.58
N VAL A 52 8.38 5.00 -18.02
CA VAL A 52 8.18 4.44 -19.37
C VAL A 52 8.51 5.50 -20.44
N TYR A 53 7.98 6.72 -20.28
CA TYR A 53 8.34 7.82 -21.17
C TYR A 53 9.86 8.07 -21.22
N GLN A 54 10.52 8.11 -20.06
CA GLN A 54 11.97 8.30 -20.02
C GLN A 54 12.72 7.15 -20.69
N ALA A 55 12.29 5.91 -20.50
CA ALA A 55 12.93 4.75 -21.10
C ALA A 55 12.79 4.73 -22.63
N VAL A 56 11.59 5.00 -23.13
CA VAL A 56 11.28 4.94 -24.57
C VAL A 56 11.83 6.16 -25.32
N MET A 57 11.59 7.37 -24.80
CA MET A 57 11.93 8.60 -25.52
C MET A 57 13.35 9.11 -25.22
N LYS A 58 13.91 8.78 -24.06
CA LYS A 58 15.19 9.30 -23.60
C LYS A 58 16.24 8.23 -23.35
N HIS A 59 15.93 6.95 -23.64
CA HIS A 59 16.80 5.79 -23.40
C HIS A 59 17.35 5.74 -21.95
N LYS A 60 16.60 6.33 -21.00
CA LYS A 60 16.98 6.40 -19.58
C LYS A 60 16.33 5.24 -18.82
N PRO A 61 17.07 4.27 -18.30
CA PRO A 61 16.52 3.18 -17.50
C PRO A 61 16.02 3.68 -16.15
N LEU A 62 15.12 2.93 -15.51
CA LEU A 62 14.61 3.22 -14.18
C LEU A 62 15.65 2.87 -13.10
N PHE A 63 16.49 3.82 -12.71
CA PHE A 63 17.46 3.68 -11.62
C PHE A 63 17.23 4.68 -10.48
N GLU A 64 16.27 5.58 -10.62
CA GLU A 64 15.88 6.55 -9.60
C GLU A 64 14.36 6.71 -9.56
N ARG A 65 13.85 7.15 -8.42
CA ARG A 65 12.41 7.43 -8.28
C ARG A 65 12.14 8.51 -7.24
N TYR A 66 10.95 9.08 -7.30
CA TYR A 66 10.47 9.99 -6.26
C TYR A 66 10.00 9.21 -5.04
N VAL A 67 10.52 9.59 -3.88
CA VAL A 67 10.18 9.02 -2.57
C VAL A 67 9.76 10.15 -1.64
N THR A 68 8.59 10.01 -1.02
CA THR A 68 8.11 10.94 0.00
C THR A 68 8.63 10.55 1.37
N VAL A 69 9.25 11.49 2.09
CA VAL A 69 9.61 11.31 3.50
C VAL A 69 8.70 12.18 4.35
N THR A 70 8.00 11.57 5.29
CA THR A 70 7.00 12.25 6.12
C THR A 70 7.00 11.74 7.56
N GLY A 71 6.57 12.61 8.47
CA GLY A 71 6.43 12.32 9.89
C GLY A 71 6.27 13.61 10.68
N LYS A 72 5.33 13.67 11.62
CA LYS A 72 4.98 14.91 12.34
C LYS A 72 6.14 15.53 13.12
N LYS A 73 7.11 14.71 13.56
CA LYS A 73 8.27 15.18 14.31
C LYS A 73 9.52 15.42 13.48
N LEU A 74 9.49 15.14 12.17
CA LEU A 74 10.60 15.48 11.30
C LEU A 74 10.73 17.00 11.18
N GLN A 75 11.95 17.51 11.19
CA GLN A 75 12.22 18.95 11.00
C GLN A 75 11.78 19.40 9.62
N LYS A 76 11.98 18.56 8.61
CA LYS A 76 11.60 18.82 7.22
C LYS A 76 10.95 17.57 6.63
N GLN A 77 9.88 17.78 5.88
CA GLN A 77 9.24 16.74 5.09
C GLN A 77 9.37 17.09 3.61
N GLY A 78 9.36 16.09 2.72
CA GLY A 78 9.49 16.40 1.31
C GLY A 78 9.46 15.18 0.40
N ASN A 79 9.51 15.49 -0.90
CA ASN A 79 9.65 14.52 -1.98
C ASN A 79 11.08 14.60 -2.51
N PHE A 80 11.75 13.47 -2.58
CA PHE A 80 13.15 13.37 -2.98
C PHE A 80 13.25 12.51 -4.23
N LEU A 81 14.04 12.94 -5.20
CA LEU A 81 14.46 12.08 -6.30
C LEU A 81 15.67 11.27 -5.83
N VAL A 82 15.49 9.98 -5.70
CA VAL A 82 16.45 9.09 -5.02
C VAL A 82 16.88 7.97 -5.96
N ARG A 83 18.16 7.68 -5.99
CA ARG A 83 18.69 6.48 -6.68
C ARG A 83 18.30 5.21 -5.92
N MET A 84 18.02 4.16 -6.66
CA MET A 84 17.79 2.84 -6.07
C MET A 84 19.06 2.35 -5.36
N GLY A 85 18.87 1.68 -4.23
CA GLY A 85 19.99 1.27 -3.37
C GLY A 85 20.35 2.27 -2.27
N THR A 86 19.90 3.54 -2.36
CA THR A 86 20.12 4.52 -1.29
C THR A 86 19.43 4.04 -0.01
N PRO A 87 20.13 3.96 1.14
CA PRO A 87 19.50 3.58 2.40
C PRO A 87 18.53 4.65 2.90
N MET A 88 17.48 4.24 3.59
CA MET A 88 16.47 5.17 4.12
C MET A 88 17.04 6.12 5.17
N SER A 89 18.12 5.73 5.86
CA SER A 89 18.86 6.59 6.80
C SER A 89 19.27 7.92 6.16
N GLN A 90 19.82 7.90 4.94
CA GLN A 90 20.24 9.12 4.23
C GLN A 90 19.07 10.07 3.93
N LEU A 91 17.89 9.52 3.61
CA LEU A 91 16.70 10.34 3.39
C LEU A 91 16.20 10.99 4.69
N ILE A 92 16.26 10.23 5.78
CA ILE A 92 15.88 10.73 7.10
C ILE A 92 16.86 11.83 7.57
N GLU A 93 18.16 11.66 7.33
CA GLU A 93 19.19 12.67 7.60
C GLU A 93 18.95 13.95 6.79
N ALA A 94 18.60 13.85 5.51
CA ALA A 94 18.21 14.99 4.67
C ALA A 94 16.96 15.72 5.17
N CYS A 95 16.16 15.06 6.02
CA CYS A 95 14.99 15.63 6.69
C CYS A 95 15.31 16.19 8.10
N GLY A 96 16.58 16.27 8.51
CA GLY A 96 17.01 16.77 9.80
C GLY A 96 17.32 15.66 10.82
N GLY A 97 17.48 14.43 10.37
CA GLY A 97 17.80 13.27 11.19
C GLY A 97 16.60 12.60 11.85
N MET A 98 16.85 11.52 12.55
CA MET A 98 15.82 10.77 13.28
C MET A 98 15.39 11.55 14.53
N PRO A 99 14.12 11.97 14.64
CA PRO A 99 13.67 12.73 15.81
C PRO A 99 13.70 11.90 17.09
N ALA A 100 13.90 12.56 18.21
CA ALA A 100 13.78 11.92 19.52
C ALA A 100 12.35 11.38 19.74
N GLY A 101 12.25 10.18 20.33
CA GLY A 101 10.98 9.53 20.63
C GLY A 101 10.24 8.98 19.40
N VAL A 102 10.97 8.66 18.34
CA VAL A 102 10.44 7.82 17.24
C VAL A 102 10.26 6.41 17.75
N ASN A 103 9.08 5.86 17.51
CA ASN A 103 8.71 4.52 17.96
C ASN A 103 8.49 3.56 16.79
N LYS A 104 8.32 4.06 15.56
CA LYS A 104 8.08 3.22 14.40
C LYS A 104 8.51 3.89 13.09
N LEU A 105 9.20 3.14 12.26
CA LEU A 105 9.54 3.46 10.89
C LEU A 105 8.73 2.58 9.94
N LEU A 106 8.14 3.16 8.91
CA LEU A 106 7.38 2.43 7.90
C LEU A 106 7.99 2.63 6.51
N ALA A 107 8.17 1.54 5.78
CA ALA A 107 8.32 1.58 4.33
C ALA A 107 6.92 1.63 3.71
N GLY A 108 6.52 2.79 3.20
CA GLY A 108 5.18 3.06 2.69
C GLY A 108 4.36 3.98 3.57
N GLY A 109 3.07 4.14 3.21
CA GLY A 109 2.12 4.98 3.94
C GLY A 109 1.64 4.37 5.27
N PRO A 110 0.99 5.17 6.12
CA PRO A 110 0.61 4.75 7.47
C PRO A 110 -0.43 3.61 7.51
N MET A 111 -1.23 3.45 6.46
CA MET A 111 -2.29 2.43 6.39
C MET A 111 -1.81 1.07 5.90
N MET A 112 -0.90 1.04 4.94
CA MET A 112 -0.45 -0.18 4.25
C MET A 112 1.04 -0.46 4.42
N GLY A 113 1.83 0.51 4.89
CA GLY A 113 3.28 0.42 5.02
C GLY A 113 3.72 -0.72 5.93
N LYS A 114 4.90 -1.26 5.65
CA LYS A 114 5.54 -2.30 6.48
C LYS A 114 6.42 -1.64 7.52
N ALA A 115 6.29 -2.06 8.78
CA ALA A 115 7.18 -1.61 9.84
C ALA A 115 8.59 -2.18 9.63
N LEU A 116 9.58 -1.33 9.85
CA LEU A 116 11.01 -1.66 9.73
C LEU A 116 11.67 -1.61 11.10
N THR A 117 12.65 -2.48 11.29
CA THR A 117 13.49 -2.55 12.49
C THR A 117 14.80 -1.78 12.35
N THR A 118 15.16 -1.40 11.12
CA THR A 118 16.40 -0.68 10.80
C THR A 118 16.15 0.39 9.74
N THR A 119 16.99 1.41 9.72
CA THR A 119 17.02 2.47 8.70
C THR A 119 17.87 2.12 7.47
N GLU A 120 18.66 1.04 7.56
CA GLU A 120 19.60 0.61 6.51
C GLU A 120 18.91 -0.14 5.35
N VAL A 121 17.59 -0.10 5.30
CA VAL A 121 16.82 -0.69 4.20
C VAL A 121 16.98 0.18 2.95
N PRO A 122 17.41 -0.40 1.82
CA PRO A 122 17.62 0.36 0.60
C PRO A 122 16.30 0.73 -0.07
N ILE A 123 16.28 1.88 -0.75
CA ILE A 123 15.19 2.28 -1.63
C ILE A 123 15.15 1.35 -2.84
N CYS A 124 14.00 0.73 -3.07
CA CYS A 124 13.73 -0.18 -4.17
C CYS A 124 12.72 0.42 -5.16
N LYS A 125 12.52 -0.23 -6.31
CA LYS A 125 11.52 0.18 -7.33
C LYS A 125 10.10 0.34 -6.77
N GLY A 126 9.72 -0.44 -5.76
CA GLY A 126 8.43 -0.39 -5.10
C GLY A 126 8.32 0.62 -3.95
N THR A 127 9.41 1.24 -3.51
CA THR A 127 9.40 2.19 -2.40
C THR A 127 8.86 3.54 -2.88
N ASN A 128 7.74 3.99 -2.33
CA ASN A 128 7.13 5.29 -2.67
C ASN A 128 7.15 6.29 -1.51
N SER A 129 7.28 5.81 -0.28
CA SER A 129 7.36 6.68 0.88
C SER A 129 8.09 6.02 2.06
N VAL A 130 8.64 6.88 2.91
CA VAL A 130 9.21 6.56 4.22
C VAL A 130 8.42 7.38 5.24
N THR A 131 7.75 6.69 6.18
CA THR A 131 6.91 7.35 7.19
C THR A 131 7.49 7.11 8.57
N VAL A 132 7.78 8.20 9.28
CA VAL A 132 8.32 8.19 10.65
C VAL A 132 7.20 8.51 11.63
N LEU A 133 6.83 7.54 12.47
CA LEU A 133 5.76 7.67 13.46
C LEU A 133 6.32 7.79 14.88
N SER A 134 5.69 8.63 15.69
CA SER A 134 6.12 8.89 17.06
C SER A 134 4.94 8.97 18.02
N GLY A 135 5.20 8.72 19.32
CA GLY A 135 4.20 8.83 20.38
C GLY A 135 2.97 7.95 20.15
N LYS A 136 1.79 8.55 20.27
CA LYS A 136 0.50 7.84 20.16
C LYS A 136 0.26 7.23 18.77
N GLU A 137 0.80 7.83 17.69
CA GLU A 137 0.62 7.34 16.32
C GLU A 137 1.35 6.02 16.05
N ALA A 138 2.44 5.80 16.75
CA ALA A 138 3.24 4.58 16.62
C ALA A 138 2.69 3.41 17.43
N ARG A 139 1.91 3.71 18.48
CA ARG A 139 1.38 2.69 19.40
C ARG A 139 0.15 2.03 18.79
N ARG A 140 0.07 0.71 18.91
CA ARG A 140 -1.17 -0.04 18.77
C ARG A 140 -1.71 -0.30 20.15
N ALA A 141 -3.01 -0.07 20.36
CA ALA A 141 -3.67 -0.51 21.57
C ALA A 141 -3.75 -2.05 21.58
N GLU A 142 -3.93 -2.61 22.77
CA GLU A 142 -4.08 -4.04 22.96
C GLU A 142 -5.34 -4.55 22.24
N ALA A 143 -5.19 -5.68 21.52
CA ALA A 143 -6.30 -6.26 20.80
C ALA A 143 -7.28 -6.92 21.75
N GLN A 144 -8.57 -6.55 21.64
CA GLN A 144 -9.67 -7.09 22.42
C GLN A 144 -10.52 -8.07 21.59
N PRO A 145 -11.31 -8.91 22.21
CA PRO A 145 -12.29 -9.75 21.53
C PRO A 145 -13.21 -8.94 20.62
N CYS A 146 -13.64 -9.56 19.52
CA CYS A 146 -14.54 -8.91 18.57
C CYS A 146 -15.91 -8.65 19.18
N ILE A 147 -16.35 -7.38 19.20
CA ILE A 147 -17.68 -6.96 19.70
C ILE A 147 -18.77 -7.02 18.64
N ARG A 148 -18.51 -7.57 17.47
CA ARG A 148 -19.46 -7.76 16.34
C ARG A 148 -20.16 -6.48 15.87
N CYS A 149 -19.52 -5.32 15.95
CA CYS A 149 -20.10 -4.00 15.60
C CYS A 149 -20.19 -3.72 14.09
N ALA A 150 -19.73 -4.62 13.23
CA ALA A 150 -19.71 -4.52 11.75
C ALA A 150 -19.00 -3.30 11.15
N LYS A 151 -18.33 -2.44 11.93
CA LYS A 151 -17.61 -1.27 11.39
C LYS A 151 -16.55 -1.63 10.33
N CYS A 152 -15.88 -2.78 10.47
CA CYS A 152 -14.92 -3.26 9.48
C CYS A 152 -15.57 -3.63 8.14
N VAL A 153 -16.83 -4.06 8.14
CA VAL A 153 -17.63 -4.37 6.94
C VAL A 153 -18.04 -3.07 6.25
N SER A 154 -18.61 -2.12 7.01
CA SER A 154 -19.12 -0.86 6.46
C SER A 154 -18.06 0.01 5.78
N VAL A 155 -16.78 -0.12 6.18
CA VAL A 155 -15.67 0.65 5.57
C VAL A 155 -14.90 -0.14 4.52
N CYS A 156 -15.27 -1.39 4.26
CA CYS A 156 -14.55 -2.21 3.28
C CYS A 156 -14.89 -1.78 1.85
N PRO A 157 -13.93 -1.23 1.07
CA PRO A 157 -14.20 -0.78 -0.30
C PRO A 157 -14.47 -1.93 -1.28
N MET A 158 -14.29 -3.17 -0.83
CA MET A 158 -14.52 -4.38 -1.60
C MET A 158 -15.78 -5.13 -1.16
N GLY A 159 -16.58 -4.58 -0.25
CA GLY A 159 -17.78 -5.24 0.27
C GLY A 159 -17.52 -6.57 1.00
N LEU A 160 -16.32 -6.74 1.60
CA LEU A 160 -15.94 -7.97 2.26
C LEU A 160 -16.30 -7.95 3.75
N GLU A 161 -16.25 -9.13 4.38
CA GLU A 161 -16.37 -9.33 5.81
C GLU A 161 -14.99 -9.57 6.46
N PRO A 162 -14.22 -8.50 6.77
CA PRO A 162 -12.84 -8.65 7.23
C PRO A 162 -12.68 -9.45 8.53
N PHE A 163 -13.71 -9.47 9.38
CA PHE A 163 -13.70 -10.25 10.61
C PHE A 163 -13.73 -11.77 10.39
N LEU A 164 -14.18 -12.23 9.19
CA LEU A 164 -14.09 -13.61 8.71
C LEU A 164 -12.82 -13.89 7.89
N LEU A 165 -11.89 -12.92 7.84
CA LEU A 165 -10.62 -13.04 7.12
C LEU A 165 -10.78 -13.38 5.63
N SER A 166 -11.62 -12.63 4.91
CA SER A 166 -11.82 -12.76 3.44
C SER A 166 -10.52 -12.47 2.68
N VAL A 167 -9.60 -13.43 2.66
CA VAL A 167 -8.19 -13.20 2.30
C VAL A 167 -7.93 -13.00 0.82
N THR A 168 -8.57 -13.76 -0.07
CA THR A 168 -8.22 -13.78 -1.51
C THR A 168 -8.64 -12.53 -2.25
N SER A 169 -9.81 -11.97 -1.93
CA SER A 169 -10.36 -10.77 -2.58
C SER A 169 -9.93 -9.46 -1.93
N CYS A 170 -9.26 -9.51 -0.77
CA CYS A 170 -8.82 -8.32 -0.04
C CYS A 170 -7.71 -7.58 -0.79
N MET A 171 -7.86 -6.26 -0.96
CA MET A 171 -6.83 -5.37 -1.53
C MET A 171 -5.84 -4.82 -0.49
N GLU A 172 -5.96 -5.22 0.76
CA GLU A 172 -5.04 -4.88 1.86
C GLU A 172 -4.96 -3.37 2.18
N CYS A 173 -6.02 -2.62 2.00
CA CYS A 173 -6.04 -1.19 2.25
C CYS A 173 -5.94 -0.78 3.74
N GLY A 174 -6.23 -1.67 4.68
CA GLY A 174 -6.14 -1.41 6.11
C GLY A 174 -7.33 -0.67 6.74
N CYS A 175 -8.35 -0.25 5.98
CA CYS A 175 -9.52 0.48 6.52
C CYS A 175 -10.21 -0.26 7.66
N CYS A 176 -10.36 -1.58 7.54
CA CYS A 176 -10.99 -2.43 8.56
C CYS A 176 -10.22 -2.44 9.88
N MET A 177 -8.89 -2.49 9.82
CA MET A 177 -8.03 -2.45 11.01
C MET A 177 -8.05 -1.07 11.66
N PHE A 178 -7.98 0.00 10.83
CA PHE A 178 -7.99 1.38 11.32
C PHE A 178 -9.27 1.73 12.08
N THR A 179 -10.43 1.26 11.61
CA THR A 179 -11.75 1.59 12.21
C THR A 179 -12.15 0.66 13.36
N CYS A 180 -11.42 -0.43 13.61
CA CYS A 180 -11.82 -1.44 14.58
C CYS A 180 -11.73 -0.91 16.02
N PRO A 181 -12.85 -0.79 16.77
CA PRO A 181 -12.84 -0.31 18.16
C PRO A 181 -12.23 -1.31 19.14
N ALA A 182 -12.15 -2.59 18.76
CA ALA A 182 -11.48 -3.65 19.51
C ALA A 182 -9.99 -3.79 19.12
N HIS A 183 -9.44 -2.88 18.34
CA HIS A 183 -8.04 -2.81 17.92
C HIS A 183 -7.48 -4.11 17.32
N ARG A 184 -8.35 -4.93 16.68
CA ARG A 184 -7.93 -6.20 16.11
C ARG A 184 -6.98 -5.98 14.92
N PRO A 185 -5.88 -6.74 14.82
CA PRO A 185 -4.89 -6.61 13.76
C PRO A 185 -5.38 -7.29 12.46
N LEU A 186 -6.56 -6.89 11.97
CA LEU A 186 -7.24 -7.54 10.85
C LEU A 186 -6.40 -7.58 9.57
N LEU A 187 -5.71 -6.50 9.23
CA LEU A 187 -4.86 -6.46 8.05
C LEU A 187 -3.68 -7.45 8.15
N ASP A 188 -3.06 -7.53 9.32
CA ASP A 188 -1.92 -8.42 9.54
C ASP A 188 -2.37 -9.89 9.44
N GLN A 189 -3.51 -10.22 10.04
CA GLN A 189 -4.12 -11.55 9.98
C GLN A 189 -4.51 -11.92 8.54
N ILE A 190 -5.11 -11.00 7.79
CA ILE A 190 -5.46 -11.19 6.39
C ILE A 190 -4.21 -11.44 5.53
N ARG A 191 -3.12 -10.69 5.74
CA ARG A 191 -1.87 -10.88 5.00
C ARG A 191 -1.25 -12.25 5.24
N ILE A 192 -1.23 -12.69 6.50
CA ILE A 192 -0.75 -14.05 6.85
C ILE A 192 -1.62 -15.12 6.17
N GLY A 193 -2.95 -15.03 6.33
CA GLY A 193 -3.88 -15.98 5.73
C GLY A 193 -3.79 -16.00 4.20
N LYS A 194 -3.63 -14.83 3.56
CA LYS A 194 -3.46 -14.73 2.11
C LYS A 194 -2.19 -15.42 1.62
N SER A 195 -1.07 -15.25 2.34
CA SER A 195 0.19 -15.92 2.03
C SER A 195 0.04 -17.45 2.09
N MET A 196 -0.62 -17.96 3.14
CA MET A 196 -0.88 -19.40 3.30
C MET A 196 -1.77 -19.95 2.18
N VAL A 197 -2.91 -19.31 1.89
CA VAL A 197 -3.84 -19.73 0.85
C VAL A 197 -3.18 -19.71 -0.53
N MET A 198 -2.40 -18.68 -0.84
CA MET A 198 -1.68 -18.61 -2.11
C MET A 198 -0.60 -19.69 -2.24
N GLY A 199 0.03 -20.09 -1.14
CA GLY A 199 0.92 -21.26 -1.09
C GLY A 199 0.21 -22.55 -1.45
N ILE A 200 -0.97 -22.81 -0.85
CA ILE A 200 -1.80 -23.98 -1.14
C ILE A 200 -2.25 -24.03 -2.60
N ILE A 201 -2.72 -22.89 -3.13
CA ILE A 201 -3.16 -22.79 -4.54
C ILE A 201 -1.99 -23.11 -5.49
N LYS A 202 -0.80 -22.56 -5.23
CA LYS A 202 0.39 -22.84 -6.03
C LYS A 202 0.76 -24.32 -6.02
N ALA A 203 0.74 -24.97 -4.85
CA ALA A 203 1.03 -26.39 -4.71
C ALA A 203 0.02 -27.25 -5.48
N ARG A 204 -1.28 -26.96 -5.38
CA ARG A 204 -2.33 -27.66 -6.14
C ARG A 204 -2.14 -27.55 -7.64
N ASN A 205 -1.88 -26.33 -8.14
CA ASN A 205 -1.67 -26.09 -9.57
C ASN A 205 -0.38 -26.77 -10.10
N ALA A 206 0.66 -26.90 -9.29
CA ALA A 206 1.87 -27.63 -9.65
C ALA A 206 1.61 -29.15 -9.77
N ASN A 207 0.77 -29.71 -8.90
CA ASN A 207 0.39 -31.13 -8.95
C ASN A 207 -0.55 -31.47 -10.13
N GLN A 208 -1.36 -30.52 -10.58
CA GLN A 208 -2.24 -30.69 -11.75
C GLN A 208 -1.51 -30.62 -13.10
N LYS A 209 -0.27 -30.12 -13.11
CA LYS A 209 0.56 -30.03 -14.34
C LYS A 209 1.52 -31.22 -14.52
N LYS A 210 1.56 -32.13 -13.56
CA LYS A 210 2.24 -33.43 -13.64
C LYS A 210 1.28 -34.53 -14.11
#